data_954820eace27ae3eba78e33facd486b2
#
_entry.id   954820eace27ae3eba78e33facd486b2
#
_cell.length_a   1.000
_cell.length_b   1.000
_cell.length_c   1.000
_cell.angle_alpha   90.00
_cell.angle_beta   90.00
_cell.angle_gamma   90.00
#
_symmetry.space_group_name_H-M   'P 1'
#
loop_
_entity.id
_entity.type
_entity.pdbx_description
1 polymer ?
#
loop_
_entity_poly.entity_id
_entity_poly.type
_entity_poly.pdbx_seq_one_letter_code
_entity_poly.pdbx_strand_id
1 'polypeptide(L)'
;IDLTINKGQKVALVGNNGSGKSTFLRILARTLQAQEGEIIYPTPPYYVPQHFGQYDNLTVAQALRIDGKLEALRAITKGDVSLSNFNTLADDWTIEERSLAALHAWDLEHILLSQPMRTLSGGEKTKVFLSGIEIHQPSILLLDEPTNHLDRRSREKLYDFITSCRITLLVVSHDRTLLNLLSSIAELSVGGITLYGGNYDFYKEQKEQEQASMQEKLEAKEKELRRVRKTAREVAERKQKHESRGKKQSIQKGIPKIMMGALKENAEKSASKLKEVHEDKMENLANELKQMRSSLPNLQGMKLDFSASGLHEGKILVTAKEINFGYAEAGDLWPSPMSFQIKSGERWLIQGDNGSGKTTLLKLITGRLSPRRGSLIRADFSSIYIDQEYSIVRNDRTVYEQAQAFNERHFQEHEIKTLLNRFLFPHDTWEKSCGKLSGGEKMRLAFCCLMISNQAPDLFILDEPTNNLDIQSIEIITSMVRAYRGTILLISHDAYFIRELGIHQIITTFAGRLKTNL
;
A
#
# COMPACT_ATOMS: atom_id res chain seq x y z
N ILE A 1 0.67 -16.80 -17.12
CA ILE A 1 0.99 -15.36 -17.23
C ILE A 1 1.76 -15.16 -18.52
N ASP A 2 1.20 -14.34 -19.43
CA ASP A 2 1.84 -13.98 -20.70
C ASP A 2 2.19 -12.49 -20.67
N LEU A 3 3.48 -12.17 -20.81
CA LEU A 3 3.97 -10.80 -20.82
C LEU A 3 5.14 -10.69 -21.80
N THR A 4 5.06 -9.75 -22.73
CA THR A 4 6.14 -9.41 -23.64
C THR A 4 6.59 -7.96 -23.41
N ILE A 5 7.88 -7.76 -23.21
CA ILE A 5 8.49 -6.44 -23.03
C ILE A 5 9.51 -6.23 -24.14
N ASN A 6 9.33 -5.18 -24.92
CA ASN A 6 10.22 -4.87 -26.03
C ASN A 6 11.53 -4.23 -25.53
N LYS A 7 12.60 -4.34 -26.33
CA LYS A 7 13.91 -3.73 -26.03
C LYS A 7 13.75 -2.21 -25.80
N GLY A 8 14.27 -1.73 -24.68
CA GLY A 8 14.21 -0.33 -24.27
C GLY A 8 12.85 0.12 -23.73
N GLN A 9 11.86 -0.76 -23.65
CA GLN A 9 10.57 -0.46 -23.03
C GLN A 9 10.71 -0.41 -21.51
N LYS A 10 10.01 0.52 -20.87
CA LYS A 10 9.97 0.71 -19.42
C LYS A 10 8.55 0.41 -18.93
N VAL A 11 8.39 -0.66 -18.18
CA VAL A 11 7.08 -1.17 -17.72
C VAL A 11 7.03 -1.16 -16.21
N ALA A 12 5.95 -0.64 -15.64
CA ALA A 12 5.63 -0.84 -14.23
C ALA A 12 4.81 -2.11 -14.04
N LEU A 13 5.08 -2.88 -12.99
CA LEU A 13 4.23 -3.97 -12.54
C LEU A 13 3.53 -3.55 -11.24
N VAL A 14 2.23 -3.34 -11.32
CA VAL A 14 1.37 -2.97 -10.20
C VAL A 14 0.43 -4.10 -9.82
N GLY A 15 -0.22 -4.00 -8.66
CA GLY A 15 -1.19 -4.99 -8.17
C GLY A 15 -1.23 -4.97 -6.64
N ASN A 16 -2.24 -5.60 -6.06
CA ASN A 16 -2.43 -5.62 -4.61
C ASN A 16 -1.27 -6.34 -3.89
N ASN A 17 -1.09 -6.04 -2.61
CA ASN A 17 -0.12 -6.76 -1.79
C ASN A 17 -0.49 -8.25 -1.74
N GLY A 18 0.52 -9.12 -1.89
CA GLY A 18 0.31 -10.56 -1.96
C GLY A 18 -0.09 -11.10 -3.34
N SER A 19 -0.24 -10.27 -4.38
CA SER A 19 -0.56 -10.74 -5.75
C SER A 19 0.58 -11.50 -6.44
N GLY A 20 1.77 -11.55 -5.83
CA GLY A 20 2.92 -12.28 -6.37
C GLY A 20 3.90 -11.45 -7.20
N LYS A 21 3.86 -10.12 -7.16
CA LYS A 21 4.76 -9.21 -7.92
C LYS A 21 6.25 -9.53 -7.71
N SER A 22 6.70 -9.54 -6.46
CA SER A 22 8.11 -9.87 -6.13
C SER A 22 8.46 -11.32 -6.48
N THR A 23 7.52 -12.26 -6.33
CA THR A 23 7.68 -13.65 -6.75
C THR A 23 7.90 -13.72 -8.27
N PHE A 24 7.12 -12.98 -9.04
CA PHE A 24 7.26 -12.91 -10.49
C PHE A 24 8.62 -12.32 -10.91
N LEU A 25 9.07 -11.21 -10.28
CA LEU A 25 10.42 -10.67 -10.53
C LEU A 25 11.53 -11.66 -10.19
N ARG A 26 11.42 -12.39 -9.08
CA ARG A 26 12.40 -13.41 -8.68
C ARG A 26 12.45 -14.59 -9.65
N ILE A 27 11.31 -14.98 -10.24
CA ILE A 27 11.24 -15.99 -11.30
C ILE A 27 11.94 -15.45 -12.56
N LEU A 28 11.67 -14.20 -12.97
CA LEU A 28 12.35 -13.57 -14.09
C LEU A 28 13.86 -13.42 -13.86
N ALA A 29 14.29 -13.15 -12.65
CA ALA A 29 15.70 -13.09 -12.25
C ALA A 29 16.36 -14.49 -12.09
N ARG A 30 15.63 -15.57 -12.29
CA ARG A 30 16.05 -16.98 -12.06
C ARG A 30 16.56 -17.25 -10.63
N THR A 31 16.14 -16.43 -9.64
CA THR A 31 16.39 -16.70 -8.23
C THR A 31 15.34 -17.63 -7.64
N LEU A 32 14.22 -17.81 -8.34
CA LEU A 32 13.16 -18.76 -8.04
C LEU A 32 12.82 -19.52 -9.33
N GLN A 33 12.60 -20.85 -9.23
CA GLN A 33 12.25 -21.67 -10.37
C GLN A 33 10.75 -21.55 -10.69
N ALA A 34 10.41 -21.37 -11.98
CA ALA A 34 9.02 -21.45 -12.42
C ALA A 34 8.55 -22.91 -12.37
N GLN A 35 7.30 -23.13 -11.98
CA GLN A 35 6.68 -24.46 -12.00
C GLN A 35 6.30 -24.87 -13.44
N GLU A 36 5.81 -23.92 -14.22
CA GLU A 36 5.40 -24.09 -15.61
C GLU A 36 5.72 -22.83 -16.43
N GLY A 37 5.82 -22.98 -17.74
CA GLY A 37 6.09 -21.89 -18.65
C GLY A 37 7.56 -21.72 -19.01
N GLU A 38 7.85 -20.79 -19.90
CA GLU A 38 9.17 -20.51 -20.42
C GLU A 38 9.51 -19.02 -20.26
N ILE A 39 10.78 -18.72 -19.94
CA ILE A 39 11.29 -17.36 -19.85
C ILE A 39 12.40 -17.20 -20.87
N ILE A 40 12.17 -16.30 -21.84
CA ILE A 40 13.11 -16.02 -22.93
C ILE A 40 13.64 -14.60 -22.78
N TYR A 41 14.93 -14.42 -22.68
CA TYR A 41 15.61 -13.12 -22.74
C TYR A 41 17.03 -13.27 -23.36
N PRO A 42 17.51 -12.22 -24.03
CA PRO A 42 18.81 -12.28 -24.73
C PRO A 42 19.99 -12.29 -23.76
N THR A 43 19.85 -11.64 -22.60
CA THR A 43 20.88 -11.55 -21.56
C THR A 43 20.23 -11.62 -20.18
N PRO A 44 20.89 -12.24 -19.19
CA PRO A 44 20.36 -12.29 -17.83
C PRO A 44 20.06 -10.89 -17.29
N PRO A 45 18.91 -10.67 -16.64
CA PRO A 45 18.57 -9.40 -16.06
C PRO A 45 19.37 -9.12 -14.77
N TYR A 46 19.67 -7.85 -14.51
CA TYR A 46 20.13 -7.40 -13.20
C TYR A 46 18.91 -7.14 -12.31
N TYR A 47 18.94 -7.69 -11.10
CA TYR A 47 17.81 -7.63 -10.16
C TYR A 47 18.17 -6.86 -8.89
N VAL A 48 17.40 -5.82 -8.58
CA VAL A 48 17.46 -5.08 -7.32
C VAL A 48 16.30 -5.55 -6.44
N PRO A 49 16.57 -6.24 -5.32
CA PRO A 49 15.53 -6.84 -4.48
C PRO A 49 14.91 -5.82 -3.51
N GLN A 50 13.67 -6.08 -3.09
CA GLN A 50 12.98 -5.31 -2.05
C GLN A 50 13.56 -5.58 -0.64
N HIS A 51 13.87 -6.85 -0.34
CA HIS A 51 14.37 -7.27 0.96
C HIS A 51 15.83 -7.73 0.86
N PHE A 52 16.64 -7.31 1.82
CA PHE A 52 18.09 -7.51 1.81
C PHE A 52 18.58 -8.53 2.84
N GLY A 53 17.73 -9.08 3.72
CA GLY A 53 18.14 -9.97 4.81
C GLY A 53 18.97 -11.18 4.37
N GLN A 54 18.72 -11.70 3.17
CA GLN A 54 19.51 -12.79 2.57
C GLN A 54 20.94 -12.41 2.23
N TYR A 55 21.27 -11.11 2.17
CA TYR A 55 22.60 -10.60 1.88
C TYR A 55 23.35 -10.11 3.12
N ASP A 56 22.74 -10.13 4.31
CA ASP A 56 23.31 -9.56 5.53
C ASP A 56 24.69 -10.12 5.92
N ASN A 57 24.92 -11.40 5.63
CA ASN A 57 26.19 -12.07 5.92
C ASN A 57 27.26 -11.88 4.80
N LEU A 58 26.90 -11.26 3.69
CA LEU A 58 27.80 -11.01 2.58
C LEU A 58 28.49 -9.64 2.76
N THR A 59 29.68 -9.51 2.16
CA THR A 59 30.28 -8.19 1.97
C THR A 59 29.60 -7.42 0.83
N VAL A 60 29.82 -6.12 0.74
CA VAL A 60 29.32 -5.28 -0.36
C VAL A 60 29.79 -5.84 -1.70
N ALA A 61 31.06 -6.23 -1.83
CA ALA A 61 31.61 -6.84 -3.05
C ALA A 61 30.89 -8.14 -3.42
N GLN A 62 30.63 -9.00 -2.43
CA GLN A 62 29.90 -10.27 -2.65
C GLN A 62 28.44 -10.03 -3.05
N ALA A 63 27.77 -9.09 -2.37
CA ALA A 63 26.39 -8.72 -2.70
C ALA A 63 26.27 -8.17 -4.14
N LEU A 64 27.25 -7.42 -4.59
CA LEU A 64 27.38 -6.90 -5.96
C LEU A 64 27.93 -7.95 -6.95
N ARG A 65 28.37 -9.15 -6.50
CA ARG A 65 28.96 -10.21 -7.32
C ARG A 65 30.21 -9.76 -8.08
N ILE A 66 31.05 -8.97 -7.44
CA ILE A 66 32.32 -8.46 -8.00
C ILE A 66 33.53 -8.98 -7.22
N ASP A 67 33.31 -9.68 -6.12
CA ASP A 67 34.35 -10.21 -5.22
C ASP A 67 35.37 -11.08 -5.96
N GLY A 68 34.94 -12.02 -6.80
CA GLY A 68 35.84 -12.87 -7.58
C GLY A 68 36.76 -12.06 -8.53
N LYS A 69 36.22 -11.02 -9.20
CA LYS A 69 37.03 -10.14 -10.05
C LYS A 69 38.04 -9.31 -9.25
N LEU A 70 37.63 -8.80 -8.09
CA LEU A 70 38.49 -8.04 -7.18
C LEU A 70 39.61 -8.92 -6.61
N GLU A 71 39.32 -10.16 -6.25
CA GLU A 71 40.32 -11.12 -5.77
C GLU A 71 41.31 -11.47 -6.88
N ALA A 72 40.82 -11.74 -8.11
CA ALA A 72 41.65 -12.00 -9.27
C ALA A 72 42.56 -10.81 -9.61
N LEU A 73 42.02 -9.58 -9.60
CA LEU A 73 42.81 -8.35 -9.81
C LEU A 73 43.92 -8.22 -8.78
N ARG A 74 43.60 -8.43 -7.50
CA ARG A 74 44.60 -8.34 -6.40
C ARG A 74 45.64 -9.45 -6.47
N ALA A 75 45.26 -10.67 -6.88
CA ALA A 75 46.18 -11.78 -7.05
C ALA A 75 47.16 -11.50 -8.19
N ILE A 76 46.70 -11.04 -9.35
CA ILE A 76 47.51 -10.68 -10.52
C ILE A 76 48.48 -9.52 -10.14
N THR A 77 47.97 -8.50 -9.46
CA THR A 77 48.79 -7.37 -9.02
C THR A 77 49.92 -7.78 -8.04
N LYS A 78 49.69 -8.87 -7.25
CA LYS A 78 50.70 -9.46 -6.37
C LYS A 78 51.65 -10.45 -7.08
N GLY A 79 51.48 -10.65 -8.39
CA GLY A 79 52.36 -11.49 -9.21
C GLY A 79 51.85 -12.91 -9.49
N ASP A 80 50.60 -13.24 -9.12
CA ASP A 80 49.96 -14.51 -9.47
C ASP A 80 49.40 -14.43 -10.91
N VAL A 81 50.18 -14.90 -11.87
CA VAL A 81 49.86 -14.91 -13.31
C VAL A 81 49.07 -16.15 -13.73
N SER A 82 48.38 -16.79 -12.84
CA SER A 82 47.56 -17.97 -13.20
C SER A 82 46.47 -17.65 -14.20
N LEU A 83 46.25 -18.57 -15.18
CA LEU A 83 45.26 -18.39 -16.23
C LEU A 83 43.83 -18.23 -15.66
N SER A 84 43.59 -18.86 -14.51
CA SER A 84 42.30 -18.79 -13.82
C SER A 84 41.96 -17.35 -13.37
N ASN A 85 42.95 -16.61 -12.86
CA ASN A 85 42.78 -15.22 -12.44
C ASN A 85 42.49 -14.31 -13.64
N PHE A 86 43.23 -14.47 -14.75
CA PHE A 86 42.95 -13.71 -15.99
C PHE A 86 41.56 -14.00 -16.53
N ASN A 87 41.16 -15.26 -16.56
CA ASN A 87 39.81 -15.64 -17.02
C ASN A 87 38.70 -15.08 -16.12
N THR A 88 38.93 -15.05 -14.80
CA THR A 88 37.95 -14.48 -13.84
C THR A 88 37.86 -12.96 -13.95
N LEU A 89 39.01 -12.29 -14.15
CA LEU A 89 39.04 -10.84 -14.35
C LEU A 89 38.39 -10.43 -15.67
N ALA A 90 38.52 -11.26 -16.72
CA ALA A 90 37.94 -11.06 -18.08
C ALA A 90 38.21 -9.64 -18.60
N ASP A 91 39.47 -9.18 -18.55
CA ASP A 91 39.95 -7.87 -18.97
C ASP A 91 39.32 -6.66 -18.23
N ASP A 92 38.65 -6.89 -17.14
CA ASP A 92 37.98 -5.83 -16.34
C ASP A 92 38.93 -5.19 -15.32
N TRP A 93 40.04 -4.63 -15.80
CA TRP A 93 41.10 -4.06 -14.97
C TRP A 93 40.65 -2.87 -14.09
N THR A 94 39.57 -2.19 -14.48
CA THR A 94 39.03 -1.01 -13.79
C THR A 94 37.89 -1.35 -12.82
N ILE A 95 37.65 -2.62 -12.54
CA ILE A 95 36.50 -3.06 -11.72
C ILE A 95 36.47 -2.40 -10.33
N GLU A 96 37.62 -2.25 -9.67
CA GLU A 96 37.70 -1.63 -8.33
C GLU A 96 37.39 -0.14 -8.41
N GLU A 97 38.04 0.60 -9.32
CA GLU A 97 37.83 2.05 -9.51
C GLU A 97 36.40 2.35 -9.94
N ARG A 98 35.87 1.59 -10.89
CA ARG A 98 34.48 1.74 -11.37
C ARG A 98 33.47 1.44 -10.26
N SER A 99 33.72 0.45 -9.41
CA SER A 99 32.85 0.13 -8.29
C SER A 99 32.85 1.24 -7.23
N LEU A 100 34.00 1.79 -6.91
CA LEU A 100 34.09 2.93 -5.98
C LEU A 100 33.43 4.19 -6.57
N ALA A 101 33.62 4.47 -7.85
CA ALA A 101 32.95 5.58 -8.54
C ALA A 101 31.42 5.42 -8.53
N ALA A 102 30.91 4.20 -8.76
CA ALA A 102 29.49 3.90 -8.70
C ALA A 102 28.92 4.08 -7.28
N LEU A 103 29.65 3.66 -6.25
CA LEU A 103 29.25 3.92 -4.85
C LEU A 103 29.23 5.43 -4.55
N HIS A 104 30.27 6.16 -4.99
CA HIS A 104 30.34 7.62 -4.83
C HIS A 104 29.14 8.32 -5.51
N ALA A 105 28.76 7.88 -6.70
CA ALA A 105 27.59 8.42 -7.41
C ALA A 105 26.29 8.30 -6.59
N TRP A 106 26.22 7.37 -5.64
CA TRP A 106 25.07 7.18 -4.74
C TRP A 106 25.31 7.71 -3.30
N ASP A 107 26.29 8.61 -3.11
CA ASP A 107 26.65 9.19 -1.82
C ASP A 107 27.06 8.13 -0.76
N LEU A 108 27.82 7.11 -1.18
CA LEU A 108 28.28 5.98 -0.37
C LEU A 108 29.82 5.92 -0.25
N GLU A 109 30.51 7.06 -0.26
CA GLU A 109 31.99 7.16 -0.17
C GLU A 109 32.57 6.55 1.11
N HIS A 110 31.75 6.54 2.17
CA HIS A 110 32.14 6.01 3.48
C HIS A 110 32.05 4.47 3.56
N ILE A 111 31.50 3.81 2.53
CA ILE A 111 31.29 2.36 2.53
C ILE A 111 32.44 1.65 1.83
N LEU A 112 33.02 0.66 2.51
CA LEU A 112 34.06 -0.19 1.95
C LEU A 112 33.48 -1.41 1.26
N LEU A 113 34.07 -1.83 0.13
CA LEU A 113 33.68 -3.04 -0.59
C LEU A 113 33.78 -4.32 0.26
N SER A 114 34.66 -4.35 1.28
CA SER A 114 34.81 -5.45 2.24
C SER A 114 33.85 -5.39 3.42
N GLN A 115 33.08 -4.30 3.56
CA GLN A 115 32.16 -4.12 4.68
C GLN A 115 30.97 -5.08 4.60
N PRO A 116 30.53 -5.72 5.72
CA PRO A 116 29.37 -6.59 5.74
C PRO A 116 28.07 -5.80 5.52
N MET A 117 27.16 -6.32 4.69
CA MET A 117 25.87 -5.70 4.38
C MET A 117 24.99 -5.46 5.62
N ARG A 118 25.08 -6.29 6.65
CA ARG A 118 24.33 -6.13 7.92
C ARG A 118 24.61 -4.83 8.66
N THR A 119 25.77 -4.19 8.42
CA THR A 119 26.14 -2.94 9.08
C THR A 119 25.51 -1.72 8.41
N LEU A 120 24.92 -1.90 7.24
CA LEU A 120 24.30 -0.86 6.43
C LEU A 120 22.82 -0.67 6.78
N SER A 121 22.36 0.57 6.75
CA SER A 121 20.93 0.88 6.82
C SER A 121 20.17 0.37 5.59
N GLY A 122 18.84 0.26 5.67
CA GLY A 122 18.01 -0.16 4.54
C GLY A 122 18.20 0.71 3.29
N GLY A 123 18.31 2.03 3.48
CA GLY A 123 18.56 2.96 2.38
C GLY A 123 19.95 2.79 1.74
N GLU A 124 20.97 2.59 2.54
CA GLU A 124 22.34 2.30 2.03
C GLU A 124 22.38 0.98 1.28
N LYS A 125 21.72 -0.07 1.77
CA LYS A 125 21.60 -1.35 1.05
C LYS A 125 20.94 -1.17 -0.32
N THR A 126 19.86 -0.40 -0.40
CA THR A 126 19.20 -0.08 -1.68
C THR A 126 20.16 0.63 -2.62
N LYS A 127 20.87 1.67 -2.14
CA LYS A 127 21.85 2.44 -2.93
C LYS A 127 23.00 1.56 -3.42
N VAL A 128 23.50 0.62 -2.60
CA VAL A 128 24.52 -0.37 -3.02
C VAL A 128 24.03 -1.19 -4.19
N PHE A 129 22.79 -1.73 -4.15
CA PHE A 129 22.28 -2.48 -5.30
C PHE A 129 22.02 -1.59 -6.51
N LEU A 130 21.61 -0.33 -6.33
CA LEU A 130 21.46 0.62 -7.43
C LEU A 130 22.80 0.98 -8.08
N SER A 131 23.89 1.12 -7.31
CA SER A 131 25.23 1.34 -7.85
C SER A 131 25.71 0.17 -8.72
N GLY A 132 25.24 -1.05 -8.44
CA GLY A 132 25.50 -2.22 -9.27
C GLY A 132 25.00 -2.08 -10.72
N ILE A 133 24.04 -1.20 -11.00
CA ILE A 133 23.58 -0.93 -12.36
C ILE A 133 24.70 -0.29 -13.20
N GLU A 134 25.44 0.66 -12.61
CA GLU A 134 26.57 1.32 -13.26
C GLU A 134 27.77 0.37 -13.42
N ILE A 135 27.95 -0.54 -12.44
CA ILE A 135 29.03 -1.53 -12.46
C ILE A 135 28.81 -2.57 -13.55
N HIS A 136 27.60 -3.12 -13.64
CA HIS A 136 27.29 -4.25 -14.55
C HIS A 136 26.75 -3.83 -15.91
N GLN A 137 26.26 -2.60 -16.07
CA GLN A 137 25.67 -2.06 -17.30
C GLN A 137 24.69 -3.04 -17.99
N PRO A 138 23.66 -3.51 -17.28
CA PRO A 138 22.77 -4.54 -17.79
C PRO A 138 21.90 -4.02 -18.93
N SER A 139 21.52 -4.90 -19.87
CA SER A 139 20.54 -4.57 -20.91
C SER A 139 19.08 -4.72 -20.43
N ILE A 140 18.87 -5.50 -19.37
CA ILE A 140 17.56 -5.73 -18.73
C ILE A 140 17.70 -5.48 -17.22
N LEU A 141 16.81 -4.67 -16.68
CA LEU A 141 16.81 -4.27 -15.28
C LEU A 141 15.46 -4.62 -14.63
N LEU A 142 15.51 -5.32 -13.51
CA LEU A 142 14.36 -5.64 -12.67
C LEU A 142 14.51 -4.94 -11.34
N LEU A 143 13.56 -4.05 -11.00
CA LEU A 143 13.57 -3.31 -9.76
C LEU A 143 12.34 -3.69 -8.91
N ASP A 144 12.57 -4.10 -7.67
CA ASP A 144 11.50 -4.48 -6.74
C ASP A 144 11.42 -3.47 -5.61
N GLU A 145 10.43 -2.56 -5.68
CA GLU A 145 10.20 -1.44 -4.74
C GLU A 145 11.47 -0.61 -4.46
N PRO A 146 12.16 -0.10 -5.49
CA PRO A 146 13.47 0.54 -5.33
C PRO A 146 13.40 1.88 -4.60
N THR A 147 12.23 2.48 -4.45
CA THR A 147 12.03 3.75 -3.73
C THR A 147 11.90 3.58 -2.22
N ASN A 148 11.68 2.33 -1.74
CA ASN A 148 11.59 2.06 -0.31
C ASN A 148 12.92 2.40 0.39
N HIS A 149 12.81 3.01 1.57
CA HIS A 149 13.95 3.45 2.39
C HIS A 149 14.84 4.53 1.77
N LEU A 150 14.59 4.98 0.53
CA LEU A 150 15.30 6.10 -0.07
C LEU A 150 14.74 7.43 0.44
N ASP A 151 15.64 8.35 0.78
CA ASP A 151 15.30 9.74 1.04
C ASP A 151 14.96 10.47 -0.28
N ARG A 152 14.46 11.69 -0.16
CA ARG A 152 14.01 12.49 -1.31
C ARG A 152 15.09 12.65 -2.36
N ARG A 153 16.32 13.00 -1.97
CA ARG A 153 17.44 13.23 -2.88
C ARG A 153 17.78 11.97 -3.67
N SER A 154 17.82 10.82 -2.99
CA SER A 154 18.11 9.53 -3.63
C SER A 154 16.98 9.08 -4.56
N ARG A 155 15.71 9.37 -4.22
CA ARG A 155 14.58 9.13 -5.12
C ARG A 155 14.68 9.98 -6.39
N GLU A 156 14.99 11.28 -6.26
CA GLU A 156 15.18 12.18 -7.41
C GLU A 156 16.29 11.65 -8.33
N LYS A 157 17.44 11.21 -7.79
CA LYS A 157 18.50 10.55 -8.57
C LYS A 157 18.00 9.30 -9.33
N LEU A 158 17.21 8.46 -8.65
CA LEU A 158 16.63 7.26 -9.29
C LEU A 158 15.67 7.63 -10.43
N TYR A 159 14.85 8.68 -10.24
CA TYR A 159 13.94 9.17 -11.28
C TYR A 159 14.68 9.69 -12.50
N ASP A 160 15.74 10.48 -12.28
CA ASP A 160 16.60 11.00 -13.36
C ASP A 160 17.28 9.85 -14.12
N PHE A 161 17.80 8.86 -13.39
CA PHE A 161 18.36 7.65 -14.02
C PHE A 161 17.30 6.92 -14.85
N ILE A 162 16.12 6.63 -14.31
CA ILE A 162 15.05 5.93 -15.03
C ILE A 162 14.60 6.71 -16.25
N THR A 163 14.53 8.04 -16.17
CA THR A 163 14.11 8.88 -17.29
C THR A 163 15.15 8.85 -18.42
N SER A 164 16.43 8.96 -18.09
CA SER A 164 17.53 9.07 -19.05
C SER A 164 17.99 7.74 -19.64
N CYS A 165 17.89 6.63 -18.90
CA CYS A 165 18.40 5.32 -19.34
C CYS A 165 17.62 4.76 -20.56
N ARG A 166 18.30 3.96 -21.39
CA ARG A 166 17.72 3.23 -22.52
C ARG A 166 17.61 1.72 -22.27
N ILE A 167 17.69 1.32 -21.01
CA ILE A 167 17.66 -0.07 -20.57
C ILE A 167 16.21 -0.57 -20.62
N THR A 168 16.01 -1.85 -20.97
CA THR A 168 14.70 -2.50 -20.79
C THR A 168 14.43 -2.65 -19.32
N LEU A 169 13.33 -2.06 -18.82
CA LEU A 169 13.04 -1.94 -17.39
C LEU A 169 11.70 -2.57 -17.04
N LEU A 170 11.70 -3.45 -16.05
CA LEU A 170 10.49 -3.85 -15.34
C LEU A 170 10.63 -3.45 -13.87
N VAL A 171 9.74 -2.59 -13.40
CA VAL A 171 9.77 -2.10 -12.02
C VAL A 171 8.48 -2.39 -11.29
N VAL A 172 8.57 -3.00 -10.12
CA VAL A 172 7.47 -3.05 -9.14
C VAL A 172 7.60 -1.83 -8.26
N SER A 173 6.59 -1.00 -8.20
CA SER A 173 6.56 0.15 -7.30
C SER A 173 5.13 0.58 -6.96
N HIS A 174 4.98 1.21 -5.80
CA HIS A 174 3.78 1.91 -5.37
C HIS A 174 3.98 3.44 -5.35
N ASP A 175 5.17 3.89 -5.75
CA ASP A 175 5.52 5.30 -5.88
C ASP A 175 4.90 5.89 -7.16
N ARG A 176 3.85 6.68 -6.98
CA ARG A 176 3.08 7.28 -8.09
C ARG A 176 3.92 8.23 -8.94
N THR A 177 4.93 8.88 -8.36
CA THR A 177 5.86 9.73 -9.11
C THR A 177 6.69 8.88 -10.06
N LEU A 178 7.27 7.78 -9.57
CA LEU A 178 8.02 6.83 -10.38
C LEU A 178 7.15 6.22 -11.48
N LEU A 179 5.94 5.76 -11.14
CA LEU A 179 5.01 5.14 -12.08
C LEU A 179 4.62 6.09 -13.23
N ASN A 180 4.56 7.39 -12.98
CA ASN A 180 4.27 8.39 -14.02
C ASN A 180 5.44 8.65 -14.98
N LEU A 181 6.65 8.22 -14.66
CA LEU A 181 7.80 8.28 -15.57
C LEU A 181 7.82 7.14 -16.59
N LEU A 182 6.96 6.14 -16.42
CA LEU A 182 6.95 4.92 -17.22
C LEU A 182 5.88 5.00 -18.31
N SER A 183 6.13 4.33 -19.43
CA SER A 183 5.26 4.39 -20.61
C SER A 183 4.16 3.34 -20.63
N SER A 184 4.21 2.34 -19.76
CA SER A 184 3.24 1.25 -19.71
C SER A 184 3.11 0.70 -18.30
N ILE A 185 1.90 0.32 -17.93
CA ILE A 185 1.60 -0.31 -16.64
C ILE A 185 1.03 -1.71 -16.89
N ALA A 186 1.63 -2.71 -16.26
CA ALA A 186 1.14 -4.08 -16.22
C ALA A 186 0.50 -4.32 -14.84
N GLU A 187 -0.76 -4.64 -14.79
CA GLU A 187 -1.46 -4.98 -13.54
C GLU A 187 -1.52 -6.49 -13.35
N LEU A 188 -0.92 -6.96 -12.27
CA LEU A 188 -0.97 -8.37 -11.87
C LEU A 188 -2.17 -8.61 -10.94
N SER A 189 -3.10 -9.44 -11.41
CA SER A 189 -4.30 -9.85 -10.68
C SER A 189 -4.42 -11.39 -10.65
N VAL A 190 -5.43 -11.89 -9.94
CA VAL A 190 -5.76 -13.33 -9.93
C VAL A 190 -6.08 -13.86 -11.34
N GLY A 191 -6.60 -13.00 -12.22
CA GLY A 191 -6.92 -13.34 -13.61
C GLY A 191 -5.73 -13.29 -14.58
N GLY A 192 -4.53 -12.94 -14.12
CA GLY A 192 -3.34 -12.79 -14.95
C GLY A 192 -2.80 -11.36 -15.00
N ILE A 193 -2.10 -11.02 -16.09
CA ILE A 193 -1.55 -9.68 -16.33
C ILE A 193 -2.40 -8.95 -17.37
N THR A 194 -2.81 -7.72 -17.01
CA THR A 194 -3.45 -6.78 -17.94
C THR A 194 -2.48 -5.63 -18.21
N LEU A 195 -2.20 -5.33 -19.49
CA LEU A 195 -1.29 -4.26 -19.88
C LEU A 195 -2.09 -3.00 -20.25
N TYR A 196 -1.74 -1.88 -19.62
CA TYR A 196 -2.27 -0.55 -19.92
C TYR A 196 -1.19 0.28 -20.63
N GLY A 197 -1.52 0.82 -21.81
CA GLY A 197 -0.62 1.67 -22.59
C GLY A 197 -0.70 3.11 -22.11
N GLY A 198 0.22 3.53 -21.25
CA GLY A 198 0.27 4.88 -20.68
C GLY A 198 0.93 4.89 -19.31
N ASN A 199 1.05 6.09 -18.72
CA ASN A 199 1.60 6.29 -17.38
C ASN A 199 0.56 5.98 -16.28
N TYR A 200 0.91 6.26 -15.04
CA TYR A 200 0.04 5.99 -13.88
C TYR A 200 -1.27 6.79 -13.93
N ASP A 201 -1.24 8.06 -14.36
CA ASP A 201 -2.45 8.89 -14.41
C ASP A 201 -3.44 8.34 -15.44
N PHE A 202 -2.96 7.88 -16.60
CA PHE A 202 -3.78 7.17 -17.59
C PHE A 202 -4.36 5.86 -17.05
N TYR A 203 -3.53 5.04 -16.38
CA TYR A 203 -3.97 3.80 -15.74
C TYR A 203 -5.08 4.06 -14.72
N LYS A 204 -4.90 5.09 -13.87
CA LYS A 204 -5.87 5.49 -12.86
C LYS A 204 -7.21 5.88 -13.50
N GLU A 205 -7.18 6.70 -14.54
CA GLU A 205 -8.39 7.11 -15.26
C GLU A 205 -9.14 5.89 -15.85
N GLN A 206 -8.44 4.97 -16.49
CA GLN A 206 -9.02 3.74 -17.02
C GLN A 206 -9.65 2.88 -15.91
N LYS A 207 -8.98 2.76 -14.77
CA LYS A 207 -9.52 2.02 -13.61
C LYS A 207 -10.76 2.67 -13.01
N GLU A 208 -10.79 3.99 -12.91
CA GLU A 208 -11.96 4.73 -12.44
C GLU A 208 -13.16 4.52 -13.39
N GLN A 209 -12.93 4.52 -14.71
CA GLN A 209 -13.96 4.25 -15.72
C GLN A 209 -14.45 2.80 -15.65
N GLU A 210 -13.54 1.81 -15.52
CA GLU A 210 -13.90 0.40 -15.33
C GLU A 210 -14.75 0.20 -14.07
N GLN A 211 -14.36 0.81 -12.95
CA GLN A 211 -15.08 0.73 -11.68
C GLN A 211 -16.47 1.40 -11.77
N ALA A 212 -16.55 2.58 -12.39
CA ALA A 212 -17.84 3.27 -12.60
C ALA A 212 -18.79 2.42 -13.45
N SER A 213 -18.31 1.85 -14.57
CA SER A 213 -19.10 0.96 -15.41
C SER A 213 -19.57 -0.30 -14.65
N MET A 214 -18.70 -0.87 -13.82
CA MET A 214 -19.05 -2.04 -13.03
C MET A 214 -20.06 -1.71 -11.93
N GLN A 215 -19.96 -0.53 -11.32
CA GLN A 215 -20.93 -0.02 -10.36
C GLN A 215 -22.31 0.19 -10.98
N GLU A 216 -22.38 0.80 -12.18
CA GLU A 216 -23.64 0.96 -12.91
C GLU A 216 -24.30 -0.39 -13.24
N LYS A 217 -23.50 -1.38 -13.69
CA LYS A 217 -23.98 -2.74 -13.95
C LYS A 217 -24.53 -3.40 -12.69
N LEU A 218 -23.85 -3.21 -11.55
CA LEU A 218 -24.29 -3.73 -10.26
C LEU A 218 -25.63 -3.11 -9.83
N GLU A 219 -25.78 -1.80 -9.93
CA GLU A 219 -27.01 -1.09 -9.61
C GLU A 219 -28.18 -1.53 -10.53
N ALA A 220 -27.90 -1.71 -11.83
CA ALA A 220 -28.89 -2.18 -12.78
C ALA A 220 -29.40 -3.61 -12.42
N LYS A 221 -28.48 -4.52 -12.07
CA LYS A 221 -28.84 -5.88 -11.62
C LYS A 221 -29.54 -5.90 -10.27
N GLU A 222 -29.18 -5.01 -9.34
CA GLU A 222 -29.95 -4.87 -8.09
C GLU A 222 -31.38 -4.40 -8.33
N LYS A 223 -31.59 -3.44 -9.24
CA LYS A 223 -32.90 -2.99 -9.65
C LYS A 223 -33.70 -4.15 -10.30
N GLU A 224 -33.03 -4.95 -11.14
CA GLU A 224 -33.68 -6.13 -11.75
C GLU A 224 -34.08 -7.14 -10.69
N LEU A 225 -33.22 -7.50 -9.74
CA LEU A 225 -33.55 -8.42 -8.64
C LEU A 225 -34.73 -7.91 -7.80
N ARG A 226 -34.77 -6.60 -7.49
CA ARG A 226 -35.88 -5.98 -6.78
C ARG A 226 -37.19 -6.10 -7.58
N ARG A 227 -37.16 -5.91 -8.92
CA ARG A 227 -38.32 -6.07 -9.79
C ARG A 227 -38.81 -7.53 -9.80
N VAL A 228 -37.90 -8.50 -9.98
CA VAL A 228 -38.24 -9.92 -9.98
C VAL A 228 -38.88 -10.33 -8.64
N ARG A 229 -38.30 -9.90 -7.51
CA ARG A 229 -38.87 -10.14 -6.17
C ARG A 229 -40.28 -9.55 -6.01
N LYS A 230 -40.47 -8.32 -6.49
CA LYS A 230 -41.78 -7.65 -6.44
C LYS A 230 -42.82 -8.40 -7.27
N THR A 231 -42.46 -8.78 -8.50
CA THR A 231 -43.37 -9.55 -9.40
C THR A 231 -43.71 -10.93 -8.81
N ALA A 232 -42.71 -11.64 -8.27
CA ALA A 232 -42.93 -12.93 -7.59
C ALA A 232 -43.91 -12.79 -6.41
N ARG A 233 -43.77 -11.73 -5.61
CA ARG A 233 -44.66 -11.43 -4.50
C ARG A 233 -46.08 -11.10 -4.97
N GLU A 234 -46.25 -10.26 -5.99
CA GLU A 234 -47.55 -9.92 -6.57
C GLU A 234 -48.26 -11.15 -7.16
N VAL A 235 -47.50 -12.03 -7.82
CA VAL A 235 -48.04 -13.30 -8.35
C VAL A 235 -48.50 -14.20 -7.20
N ALA A 236 -47.73 -14.33 -6.13
CA ALA A 236 -48.10 -15.11 -4.96
C ALA A 236 -49.37 -14.55 -4.26
N GLU A 237 -49.47 -13.22 -4.10
CA GLU A 237 -50.65 -12.56 -3.51
C GLU A 237 -51.92 -12.72 -4.38
N ARG A 238 -51.76 -12.58 -5.72
CA ARG A 238 -52.87 -12.83 -6.65
C ARG A 238 -53.36 -14.27 -6.59
N LYS A 239 -52.44 -15.24 -6.53
CA LYS A 239 -52.75 -16.65 -6.38
C LYS A 239 -53.57 -16.90 -5.09
N GLN A 240 -53.11 -16.38 -3.95
CA GLN A 240 -53.83 -16.54 -2.68
C GLN A 240 -55.23 -15.95 -2.70
N LYS A 241 -55.40 -14.79 -3.37
CA LYS A 241 -56.73 -14.19 -3.59
C LYS A 241 -57.63 -15.05 -4.52
N HIS A 242 -57.06 -15.63 -5.60
CA HIS A 242 -57.78 -16.51 -6.51
C HIS A 242 -58.20 -17.82 -5.83
N GLU A 243 -57.34 -18.43 -5.05
CA GLU A 243 -57.67 -19.66 -4.30
C GLU A 243 -58.79 -19.42 -3.26
N SER A 244 -58.74 -18.28 -2.56
CA SER A 244 -59.78 -17.91 -1.60
C SER A 244 -61.13 -17.63 -2.27
N ARG A 245 -61.13 -17.00 -3.47
CA ARG A 245 -62.36 -16.77 -4.27
C ARG A 245 -62.87 -18.06 -4.90
N GLY A 246 -61.99 -18.92 -5.43
CA GLY A 246 -62.30 -20.20 -6.00
C GLY A 246 -62.95 -21.14 -4.99
N LYS A 247 -62.48 -21.20 -3.76
CA LYS A 247 -63.11 -21.93 -2.66
C LYS A 247 -64.55 -21.45 -2.35
N LYS A 248 -64.78 -20.14 -2.37
CA LYS A 248 -66.11 -19.55 -2.14
C LYS A 248 -67.08 -19.85 -3.29
N GLN A 249 -66.64 -19.78 -4.55
CA GLN A 249 -67.48 -20.05 -5.73
C GLN A 249 -67.79 -21.55 -5.94
N SER A 250 -66.85 -22.44 -5.58
CA SER A 250 -67.08 -23.89 -5.69
C SER A 250 -68.10 -24.39 -4.71
N ILE A 251 -68.23 -23.77 -3.55
CA ILE A 251 -69.33 -24.07 -2.58
C ILE A 251 -70.69 -23.62 -3.09
N GLN A 252 -70.71 -22.51 -3.87
CA GLN A 252 -72.02 -22.00 -4.43
C GLN A 252 -72.52 -22.70 -5.69
N LYS A 253 -71.64 -23.33 -6.51
CA LYS A 253 -71.98 -23.88 -7.84
C LYS A 253 -72.12 -25.41 -7.91
N GLY A 254 -71.98 -26.15 -6.80
CA GLY A 254 -72.26 -27.59 -6.76
C GLY A 254 -71.45 -28.49 -7.72
N ILE A 255 -70.16 -28.08 -8.00
CA ILE A 255 -69.29 -28.80 -8.94
C ILE A 255 -68.89 -30.17 -8.37
N PRO A 256 -68.88 -31.28 -9.14
CA PRO A 256 -68.49 -32.59 -8.66
C PRO A 256 -67.09 -32.64 -8.14
N LYS A 257 -66.85 -33.29 -6.98
CA LYS A 257 -65.55 -33.35 -6.31
C LYS A 257 -64.36 -33.85 -7.18
N ILE A 258 -64.66 -34.79 -8.11
CA ILE A 258 -63.65 -35.37 -9.02
C ILE A 258 -63.16 -34.35 -10.04
N MET A 259 -63.99 -33.48 -10.57
CA MET A 259 -63.65 -32.47 -11.56
C MET A 259 -62.89 -31.31 -10.89
N MET A 260 -63.20 -31.01 -9.62
CA MET A 260 -62.42 -30.05 -8.78
C MET A 260 -61.00 -30.52 -8.48
N GLY A 261 -60.80 -31.85 -8.28
CA GLY A 261 -59.47 -32.42 -8.04
C GLY A 261 -58.54 -32.24 -9.23
N ALA A 262 -58.99 -32.57 -10.44
CA ALA A 262 -58.18 -32.43 -11.66
C ALA A 262 -57.83 -30.96 -12.01
N LEU A 263 -58.78 -30.04 -11.86
CA LEU A 263 -58.53 -28.61 -12.08
C LEU A 263 -57.59 -28.01 -11.04
N LYS A 264 -57.66 -28.48 -9.80
CA LYS A 264 -56.72 -28.06 -8.71
C LYS A 264 -55.32 -28.58 -8.95
N GLU A 265 -55.17 -29.84 -9.34
CA GLU A 265 -53.88 -30.46 -9.63
C GLU A 265 -53.16 -29.78 -10.81
N ASN A 266 -53.87 -29.46 -11.89
CA ASN A 266 -53.28 -28.71 -13.02
C ASN A 266 -52.91 -27.27 -12.66
N ALA A 267 -53.70 -26.59 -11.83
CA ALA A 267 -53.38 -25.25 -11.34
C ALA A 267 -52.18 -25.26 -10.37
N GLU A 268 -52.06 -26.29 -9.53
CA GLU A 268 -50.91 -26.48 -8.62
C GLU A 268 -49.62 -26.79 -9.39
N LYS A 269 -49.67 -27.67 -10.40
CA LYS A 269 -48.53 -27.98 -11.28
C LYS A 269 -48.03 -26.74 -12.04
N SER A 270 -48.92 -25.98 -12.64
CA SER A 270 -48.60 -24.75 -13.38
C SER A 270 -47.98 -23.68 -12.45
N ALA A 271 -48.54 -23.56 -11.25
CA ALA A 271 -48.07 -22.59 -10.27
C ALA A 271 -46.74 -23.00 -9.62
N SER A 272 -46.48 -24.30 -9.40
CA SER A 272 -45.19 -24.82 -8.94
C SER A 272 -44.11 -24.53 -9.95
N LYS A 273 -44.36 -24.82 -11.24
CA LYS A 273 -43.40 -24.54 -12.31
C LYS A 273 -43.08 -23.04 -12.46
N LEU A 274 -44.06 -22.16 -12.30
CA LEU A 274 -43.82 -20.71 -12.34
C LEU A 274 -43.03 -20.20 -11.14
N LYS A 275 -43.27 -20.78 -9.96
CA LYS A 275 -42.54 -20.47 -8.73
C LYS A 275 -41.05 -20.90 -8.86
N GLU A 276 -40.80 -22.11 -9.34
CA GLU A 276 -39.48 -22.66 -9.61
C GLU A 276 -38.69 -21.76 -10.57
N VAL A 277 -39.25 -21.34 -11.70
CA VAL A 277 -38.62 -20.40 -12.64
C VAL A 277 -38.28 -19.06 -12.01
N HIS A 278 -39.13 -18.53 -11.11
CA HIS A 278 -38.83 -17.29 -10.42
C HIS A 278 -37.76 -17.47 -9.33
N GLU A 279 -37.75 -18.59 -8.62
CA GLU A 279 -36.73 -18.93 -7.62
C GLU A 279 -35.36 -19.10 -8.28
N ASP A 280 -35.26 -19.86 -9.36
CA ASP A 280 -34.05 -20.05 -10.14
C ASP A 280 -33.48 -18.71 -10.65
N LYS A 281 -34.36 -17.86 -11.21
CA LYS A 281 -33.93 -16.53 -11.68
C LYS A 281 -33.44 -15.64 -10.54
N MET A 282 -34.07 -15.68 -9.38
CA MET A 282 -33.62 -14.93 -8.20
C MET A 282 -32.29 -15.43 -7.67
N GLU A 283 -32.09 -16.75 -7.63
CA GLU A 283 -30.86 -17.37 -7.18
C GLU A 283 -29.68 -17.04 -8.12
N ASN A 284 -29.88 -17.17 -9.43
CA ASN A 284 -28.89 -16.83 -10.44
C ASN A 284 -28.49 -15.35 -10.34
N LEU A 285 -29.46 -14.42 -10.28
CA LEU A 285 -29.17 -12.99 -10.10
C LEU A 285 -28.50 -12.68 -8.76
N ALA A 286 -28.82 -13.37 -7.67
CA ALA A 286 -28.18 -13.20 -6.38
C ALA A 286 -26.72 -13.68 -6.40
N ASN A 287 -26.45 -14.80 -7.06
CA ASN A 287 -25.11 -15.34 -7.24
C ASN A 287 -24.24 -14.42 -8.11
N GLU A 288 -24.76 -13.92 -9.23
CA GLU A 288 -24.07 -12.94 -10.07
C GLU A 288 -23.77 -11.64 -9.29
N LEU A 289 -24.73 -11.11 -8.53
CA LEU A 289 -24.54 -9.94 -7.67
C LEU A 289 -23.47 -10.18 -6.61
N LYS A 290 -23.43 -11.38 -6.01
CA LYS A 290 -22.40 -11.74 -5.03
C LYS A 290 -21.01 -11.74 -5.67
N GLN A 291 -20.87 -12.30 -6.87
CA GLN A 291 -19.61 -12.29 -7.62
C GLN A 291 -19.19 -10.86 -8.01
N MET A 292 -20.10 -10.05 -8.54
CA MET A 292 -19.82 -8.66 -8.91
C MET A 292 -19.43 -7.81 -7.69
N ARG A 293 -20.08 -8.00 -6.55
CA ARG A 293 -19.73 -7.29 -5.31
C ARG A 293 -18.35 -7.70 -4.77
N SER A 294 -17.94 -8.96 -4.92
CA SER A 294 -16.62 -9.42 -4.49
C SER A 294 -15.48 -8.89 -5.36
N SER A 295 -15.77 -8.51 -6.61
CA SER A 295 -14.78 -7.93 -7.53
C SER A 295 -14.66 -6.40 -7.44
N LEU A 296 -15.63 -5.72 -6.81
CA LEU A 296 -15.55 -4.27 -6.57
C LEU A 296 -14.87 -3.98 -5.23
N PRO A 297 -13.83 -3.12 -5.20
CA PRO A 297 -13.28 -2.65 -3.95
C PRO A 297 -14.33 -1.82 -3.20
N ASN A 298 -14.62 -2.19 -1.95
CA ASN A 298 -15.64 -1.49 -1.14
C ASN A 298 -15.09 -0.20 -0.52
N LEU A 299 -14.59 0.72 -1.38
CA LEU A 299 -13.98 1.99 -0.97
C LEU A 299 -15.01 2.98 -0.39
N GLN A 300 -16.27 2.91 -0.84
CA GLN A 300 -17.31 3.84 -0.40
C GLN A 300 -17.77 3.64 1.05
N GLY A 301 -17.53 2.45 1.62
CA GLY A 301 -17.89 2.13 3.01
C GLY A 301 -16.91 2.64 4.07
N MET A 302 -15.71 3.06 3.67
CA MET A 302 -14.63 3.47 4.58
C MET A 302 -14.59 4.97 4.88
N LYS A 303 -15.72 5.68 4.79
CA LYS A 303 -15.76 7.07 5.25
C LYS A 303 -15.53 7.08 6.76
N LEU A 304 -14.44 7.71 7.19
CA LEU A 304 -14.20 8.01 8.58
C LEU A 304 -15.16 9.11 9.02
N ASP A 305 -16.07 8.76 9.89
CA ASP A 305 -16.86 9.72 10.65
C ASP A 305 -16.15 9.91 12.00
N PHE A 306 -14.96 10.51 11.98
CA PHE A 306 -14.39 11.00 13.22
C PHE A 306 -15.23 12.17 13.69
N SER A 307 -15.76 12.07 14.90
CA SER A 307 -16.22 13.24 15.63
C SER A 307 -15.10 14.29 15.60
N ALA A 308 -15.42 15.54 15.35
CA ALA A 308 -14.43 16.62 15.32
C ALA A 308 -13.62 16.60 16.63
N SER A 309 -12.31 16.92 16.55
CA SER A 309 -11.49 17.20 17.74
C SER A 309 -12.25 18.18 18.64
N GLY A 310 -12.27 17.92 19.94
CA GLY A 310 -12.99 18.76 20.92
C GLY A 310 -12.42 20.18 21.08
N LEU A 311 -11.31 20.48 20.38
CA LEU A 311 -10.64 21.77 20.45
C LEU A 311 -11.16 22.74 19.37
N HIS A 312 -11.32 24.00 19.75
CA HIS A 312 -11.63 25.06 18.77
C HIS A 312 -10.44 25.28 17.84
N GLU A 313 -10.74 25.61 16.58
CA GLU A 313 -9.76 25.91 15.56
C GLU A 313 -8.87 27.09 15.96
N GLY A 314 -7.57 26.99 15.71
CA GLY A 314 -6.59 28.03 16.04
C GLY A 314 -6.05 28.01 17.48
N LYS A 315 -6.49 27.09 18.39
CA LYS A 315 -5.85 26.91 19.69
C LYS A 315 -4.40 26.50 19.52
N ILE A 316 -3.49 27.16 20.22
CA ILE A 316 -2.06 26.83 20.20
C ILE A 316 -1.86 25.50 20.94
N LEU A 317 -1.34 24.49 20.25
CA LEU A 317 -1.01 23.17 20.80
C LEU A 317 0.43 23.10 21.26
N VAL A 318 1.36 23.61 20.44
CA VAL A 318 2.80 23.55 20.71
C VAL A 318 3.44 24.88 20.34
N THR A 319 4.26 25.43 21.23
CA THR A 319 5.15 26.57 20.96
C THR A 319 6.58 26.17 21.23
N ALA A 320 7.42 26.18 20.22
CA ALA A 320 8.84 25.95 20.30
C ALA A 320 9.59 27.27 20.09
N LYS A 321 10.52 27.62 20.98
CA LYS A 321 11.39 28.80 20.89
C LYS A 321 12.82 28.38 20.99
N GLU A 322 13.56 28.55 19.90
CA GLU A 322 14.99 28.28 19.78
C GLU A 322 15.41 26.89 20.29
N ILE A 323 14.58 25.87 20.05
CA ILE A 323 14.86 24.53 20.51
C ILE A 323 15.97 23.87 19.74
N ASN A 324 16.85 23.17 20.45
CA ASN A 324 17.78 22.21 19.89
C ASN A 324 17.91 21.01 20.83
N PHE A 325 18.43 19.89 20.28
CA PHE A 325 18.59 18.63 20.99
C PHE A 325 19.89 17.96 20.59
N GLY A 326 20.45 17.13 21.44
CA GLY A 326 21.60 16.29 21.15
C GLY A 326 21.58 15.04 22.01
N TYR A 327 22.00 13.91 21.43
CA TYR A 327 22.15 12.64 22.13
C TYR A 327 23.52 12.60 22.82
N ALA A 328 23.56 12.35 24.13
CA ALA A 328 24.78 12.23 24.93
C ALA A 328 25.78 13.37 24.68
N GLU A 329 27.06 13.07 24.34
CA GLU A 329 28.12 14.04 24.09
C GLU A 329 28.21 14.51 22.62
N ALA A 330 27.35 14.03 21.76
CA ALA A 330 27.36 14.26 20.29
C ALA A 330 26.75 15.61 19.90
N GLY A 331 27.13 16.71 20.47
CA GLY A 331 26.77 18.06 20.01
C GLY A 331 25.25 18.30 19.72
N ASP A 332 24.96 19.44 19.12
CA ASP A 332 23.58 19.78 18.71
C ASP A 332 23.18 19.03 17.45
N LEU A 333 21.97 18.47 17.43
CA LEU A 333 21.44 17.68 16.31
C LEU A 333 21.14 18.55 15.08
N TRP A 334 20.66 19.76 15.30
CA TRP A 334 20.38 20.71 14.22
C TRP A 334 21.39 21.84 14.20
N PRO A 335 21.91 22.22 13.02
CA PRO A 335 22.88 23.28 12.89
C PRO A 335 22.42 24.64 13.45
N SER A 336 21.10 24.88 13.40
CA SER A 336 20.48 26.08 13.95
C SER A 336 19.29 25.72 14.82
N PRO A 337 19.05 26.42 15.94
CA PRO A 337 17.87 26.22 16.75
C PRO A 337 16.58 26.49 15.98
N MET A 338 15.52 25.74 16.29
CA MET A 338 14.23 25.84 15.63
C MET A 338 13.20 26.58 16.48
N SER A 339 12.42 27.43 15.82
CA SER A 339 11.26 28.11 16.42
C SER A 339 10.03 27.92 15.54
N PHE A 340 8.93 27.43 16.12
CA PHE A 340 7.67 27.21 15.41
C PHE A 340 6.49 27.17 16.38
N GLN A 341 5.28 27.30 15.83
CA GLN A 341 4.05 27.20 16.60
C GLN A 341 3.04 26.36 15.81
N ILE A 342 2.49 25.32 16.45
CA ILE A 342 1.46 24.44 15.86
C ILE A 342 0.12 24.80 16.51
N LYS A 343 -0.88 25.07 15.66
CA LYS A 343 -2.25 25.39 16.09
C LYS A 343 -3.22 24.28 15.69
N SER A 344 -4.31 24.19 16.44
CA SER A 344 -5.40 23.25 16.15
C SER A 344 -6.00 23.48 14.75
N GLY A 345 -6.18 22.40 14.00
CA GLY A 345 -6.68 22.41 12.63
C GLY A 345 -5.62 22.57 11.54
N GLU A 346 -4.37 22.88 11.90
CA GLU A 346 -3.28 23.02 10.92
C GLU A 346 -2.75 21.65 10.44
N ARG A 347 -2.21 21.64 9.22
CA ARG A 347 -1.58 20.48 8.60
C ARG A 347 -0.12 20.76 8.31
N TRP A 348 0.76 20.06 8.99
CA TRP A 348 2.20 20.28 8.96
C TRP A 348 2.93 19.10 8.33
N LEU A 349 3.93 19.38 7.49
CA LEU A 349 4.91 18.43 6.98
C LEU A 349 6.23 18.63 7.71
N ILE A 350 6.81 17.56 8.25
CA ILE A 350 8.22 17.53 8.68
C ILE A 350 9.04 16.90 7.57
N GLN A 351 9.95 17.67 6.99
CA GLN A 351 10.79 17.27 5.87
C GLN A 351 12.27 17.28 6.25
N GLY A 352 13.02 16.29 5.77
CA GLY A 352 14.45 16.19 6.00
C GLY A 352 15.00 14.85 5.55
N ASP A 353 16.34 14.77 5.39
CA ASP A 353 17.02 13.52 5.01
C ASP A 353 16.92 12.47 6.11
N ASN A 354 17.29 11.22 5.78
CA ASN A 354 17.37 10.18 6.77
C ASN A 354 18.44 10.55 7.82
N GLY A 355 18.10 10.34 9.10
CA GLY A 355 18.99 10.74 10.20
C GLY A 355 18.95 12.23 10.58
N SER A 356 18.20 13.10 9.88
CA SER A 356 18.13 14.55 10.17
C SER A 356 17.38 14.92 11.47
N GLY A 357 16.90 13.94 12.23
CA GLY A 357 16.23 14.17 13.51
C GLY A 357 14.72 14.35 13.45
N LYS A 358 14.05 13.97 12.35
CA LYS A 358 12.57 14.02 12.22
C LYS A 358 11.84 13.31 13.38
N THR A 359 12.20 12.06 13.65
CA THR A 359 11.61 11.28 14.75
C THR A 359 11.97 11.88 16.13
N THR A 360 13.15 12.49 16.28
CA THR A 360 13.54 13.21 17.51
C THR A 360 12.64 14.42 17.71
N LEU A 361 12.35 15.17 16.67
CA LEU A 361 11.45 16.32 16.72
C LEU A 361 10.02 15.87 17.12
N LEU A 362 9.52 14.76 16.57
CA LEU A 362 8.24 14.18 16.99
C LEU A 362 8.23 13.81 18.48
N LYS A 363 9.31 13.21 18.99
CA LYS A 363 9.43 12.87 20.41
C LYS A 363 9.47 14.12 21.32
N LEU A 364 10.05 15.23 20.86
CA LEU A 364 9.99 16.51 21.53
C LEU A 364 8.56 17.07 21.55
N ILE A 365 7.89 17.14 20.40
CA ILE A 365 6.51 17.63 20.26
C ILE A 365 5.55 16.80 21.12
N THR A 366 5.70 15.47 21.16
CA THR A 366 4.85 14.58 21.98
C THR A 366 5.24 14.54 23.46
N GLY A 367 6.36 15.17 23.85
CA GLY A 367 6.84 15.24 25.23
C GLY A 367 7.55 14.00 25.74
N ARG A 368 7.89 13.09 24.87
CA ARG A 368 8.74 11.93 25.20
C ARG A 368 10.20 12.32 25.43
N LEU A 369 10.60 13.49 24.91
CA LEU A 369 11.91 14.10 25.11
C LEU A 369 11.73 15.57 25.51
N SER A 370 12.74 16.14 26.18
CA SER A 370 12.83 17.57 26.49
C SER A 370 13.98 18.20 25.71
N PRO A 371 13.83 19.43 25.18
CA PRO A 371 14.89 20.10 24.45
C PRO A 371 16.10 20.38 25.36
N ARG A 372 17.31 20.30 24.81
CA ARG A 372 18.54 20.70 25.52
C ARG A 372 18.73 22.21 25.57
N ARG A 373 18.26 22.89 24.51
CA ARG A 373 18.29 24.35 24.40
C ARG A 373 16.91 24.86 24.02
N GLY A 374 16.63 26.10 24.37
CA GLY A 374 15.36 26.73 24.11
C GLY A 374 14.24 26.27 25.03
N SER A 375 13.01 26.58 24.67
CA SER A 375 11.82 26.22 25.44
C SER A 375 10.75 25.62 24.53
N LEU A 376 10.09 24.58 25.02
CA LEU A 376 8.96 23.92 24.33
C LEU A 376 7.78 23.88 25.30
N ILE A 377 6.75 24.66 24.98
CA ILE A 377 5.49 24.73 25.75
C ILE A 377 4.45 23.94 25.00
N ARG A 378 3.76 23.05 25.70
CA ARG A 378 2.68 22.21 25.16
C ARG A 378 1.40 22.49 25.94
N ALA A 379 0.31 22.66 25.23
CA ALA A 379 -1.01 22.61 25.81
C ALA A 379 -1.39 21.17 26.19
N ASP A 380 -2.46 21.02 26.93
CA ASP A 380 -3.08 19.71 27.12
C ASP A 380 -3.88 19.37 25.86
N PHE A 381 -3.50 18.26 25.19
CA PHE A 381 -4.14 17.71 24.00
C PHE A 381 -3.89 16.22 23.88
N SER A 382 -4.86 15.52 23.29
CA SER A 382 -4.74 14.11 22.94
C SER A 382 -3.97 13.93 21.62
N SER A 383 -3.04 12.97 21.55
CA SER A 383 -2.31 12.69 20.32
C SER A 383 -2.26 11.20 20.03
N ILE A 384 -2.40 10.87 18.75
CA ILE A 384 -2.17 9.51 18.26
C ILE A 384 -1.00 9.54 17.30
N TYR A 385 -0.07 8.60 17.51
CA TYR A 385 1.11 8.41 16.67
C TYR A 385 1.00 7.09 15.92
N ILE A 386 0.97 7.17 14.61
CA ILE A 386 1.07 6.03 13.70
C ILE A 386 2.46 6.05 13.11
N ASP A 387 3.25 5.07 13.47
CA ASP A 387 4.58 4.83 12.96
C ASP A 387 4.56 3.97 11.68
N GLN A 388 5.71 3.85 11.06
CA GLN A 388 5.91 3.10 9.82
C GLN A 388 5.54 1.61 9.93
N GLU A 389 5.61 1.03 11.14
CA GLU A 389 5.32 -0.39 11.40
C GLU A 389 3.90 -0.63 11.91
N TYR A 390 3.12 0.45 12.13
CA TYR A 390 1.79 0.40 12.75
C TYR A 390 1.82 -0.28 14.12
N SER A 391 2.77 0.10 14.98
CA SER A 391 2.97 -0.50 16.32
C SER A 391 1.76 -0.39 17.26
N ILE A 392 0.80 0.48 16.94
CA ILE A 392 -0.53 0.54 17.58
C ILE A 392 -1.29 -0.79 17.46
N VAL A 393 -0.99 -1.61 16.42
CA VAL A 393 -1.52 -2.94 16.20
C VAL A 393 -0.56 -3.96 16.81
N ARG A 394 -0.99 -4.62 17.86
CA ARG A 394 -0.17 -5.59 18.60
C ARG A 394 -0.13 -6.94 17.87
N ASN A 395 1.07 -7.42 17.57
CA ASN A 395 1.29 -8.66 16.81
C ASN A 395 0.84 -9.93 17.54
N ASP A 396 0.73 -9.88 18.87
CA ASP A 396 0.35 -10.98 19.75
C ASP A 396 -1.17 -11.21 19.85
N ARG A 397 -1.99 -10.32 19.27
CA ARG A 397 -3.45 -10.40 19.26
C ARG A 397 -4.00 -10.88 17.94
N THR A 398 -5.24 -11.38 17.98
CA THR A 398 -6.06 -11.57 16.77
C THR A 398 -6.66 -10.22 16.31
N VAL A 399 -7.14 -10.19 15.06
CA VAL A 399 -7.80 -9.00 14.49
C VAL A 399 -8.98 -8.56 15.38
N TYR A 400 -9.81 -9.53 15.82
CA TYR A 400 -10.95 -9.20 16.67
C TYR A 400 -10.55 -8.73 18.06
N GLU A 401 -9.59 -9.41 18.73
CA GLU A 401 -9.07 -9.00 20.03
C GLU A 401 -8.45 -7.60 19.99
N GLN A 402 -7.73 -7.28 18.91
CA GLN A 402 -7.16 -5.97 18.70
C GLN A 402 -8.25 -4.89 18.58
N ALA A 403 -9.28 -5.14 17.81
CA ALA A 403 -10.43 -4.24 17.67
C ALA A 403 -11.19 -4.08 19.01
N GLN A 404 -11.43 -5.18 19.72
CA GLN A 404 -12.10 -5.18 21.03
C GLN A 404 -11.31 -4.40 22.08
N ALA A 405 -9.98 -4.41 22.05
CA ALA A 405 -9.14 -3.67 22.98
C ALA A 405 -9.29 -2.14 22.87
N PHE A 406 -9.82 -1.64 21.76
CA PHE A 406 -10.13 -0.23 21.52
C PHE A 406 -11.60 0.11 21.75
N ASN A 407 -12.40 -0.83 22.26
CA ASN A 407 -13.85 -0.66 22.42
C ASN A 407 -14.18 0.10 23.73
N GLU A 408 -13.82 1.36 23.78
CA GLU A 408 -14.18 2.26 24.89
C GLU A 408 -15.66 2.67 24.87
N ARG A 409 -16.32 2.53 23.70
CA ARG A 409 -17.76 2.84 23.51
C ARG A 409 -18.71 1.73 23.96
N HIS A 410 -18.18 0.59 24.39
CA HIS A 410 -19.00 -0.58 24.71
C HIS A 410 -19.90 -1.06 23.56
N PHE A 411 -19.40 -0.94 22.30
CA PHE A 411 -20.06 -1.52 21.14
C PHE A 411 -20.33 -3.01 21.38
N GLN A 412 -21.51 -3.46 20.93
CA GLN A 412 -21.82 -4.89 20.90
C GLN A 412 -20.93 -5.62 19.90
N GLU A 413 -20.76 -6.92 20.09
CA GLU A 413 -19.93 -7.76 19.23
C GLU A 413 -20.26 -7.62 17.73
N HIS A 414 -21.56 -7.56 17.40
CA HIS A 414 -22.00 -7.44 16.01
C HIS A 414 -21.66 -6.08 15.37
N GLU A 415 -21.55 -5.01 16.17
CA GLU A 415 -21.16 -3.67 15.70
C GLU A 415 -19.68 -3.63 15.36
N ILE A 416 -18.83 -4.21 16.21
CA ILE A 416 -17.37 -4.34 15.94
C ILE A 416 -17.15 -5.18 14.69
N LYS A 417 -17.85 -6.32 14.57
CA LYS A 417 -17.77 -7.19 13.40
C LYS A 417 -18.24 -6.48 12.12
N THR A 418 -19.23 -5.61 12.23
CA THR A 418 -19.70 -4.78 11.12
C THR A 418 -18.64 -3.75 10.70
N LEU A 419 -17.96 -3.12 11.67
CA LEU A 419 -16.85 -2.21 11.39
C LEU A 419 -15.67 -2.95 10.77
N LEU A 420 -15.26 -4.09 11.31
CA LEU A 420 -14.20 -4.91 10.73
C LEU A 420 -14.50 -5.28 9.27
N ASN A 421 -15.73 -5.69 8.96
CA ASN A 421 -16.15 -5.97 7.58
C ASN A 421 -16.05 -4.73 6.68
N ARG A 422 -16.38 -3.52 7.18
CA ARG A 422 -16.20 -2.26 6.43
C ARG A 422 -14.74 -1.98 6.10
N PHE A 423 -13.82 -2.38 7.00
CA PHE A 423 -12.38 -2.25 6.81
C PHE A 423 -11.75 -3.45 6.09
N LEU A 424 -12.55 -4.24 5.37
CA LEU A 424 -12.14 -5.40 4.58
C LEU A 424 -11.52 -6.52 5.43
N PHE A 425 -12.05 -6.74 6.64
CA PHE A 425 -11.77 -7.92 7.46
C PHE A 425 -13.02 -8.82 7.49
N PRO A 426 -13.18 -9.74 6.53
CA PRO A 426 -14.28 -10.69 6.52
C PRO A 426 -14.16 -11.69 7.68
N HIS A 427 -15.24 -12.44 7.91
CA HIS A 427 -15.39 -13.36 9.07
C HIS A 427 -14.21 -14.32 9.26
N ASP A 428 -13.66 -14.86 8.20
CA ASP A 428 -12.55 -15.80 8.19
C ASP A 428 -11.20 -15.17 8.62
N THR A 429 -11.12 -13.84 8.65
CA THR A 429 -9.90 -13.11 9.04
C THR A 429 -9.89 -12.67 10.50
N TRP A 430 -11.01 -12.77 11.23
CA TRP A 430 -11.10 -12.21 12.59
C TRP A 430 -10.20 -12.91 13.60
N GLU A 431 -10.00 -14.22 13.45
CA GLU A 431 -9.10 -15.03 14.28
C GLU A 431 -7.64 -15.03 13.77
N LYS A 432 -7.35 -14.33 12.66
CA LYS A 432 -6.00 -14.22 12.12
C LYS A 432 -5.15 -13.37 13.07
N SER A 433 -3.94 -13.86 13.41
CA SER A 433 -2.98 -13.09 14.21
C SER A 433 -2.55 -11.81 13.46
N CYS A 434 -2.53 -10.68 14.18
CA CYS A 434 -2.07 -9.39 13.66
C CYS A 434 -0.61 -9.42 13.16
N GLY A 435 0.22 -10.30 13.71
CA GLY A 435 1.59 -10.50 13.23
C GLY A 435 1.69 -11.07 11.82
N LYS A 436 0.62 -11.71 11.30
CA LYS A 436 0.54 -12.25 9.94
C LYS A 436 -0.13 -11.29 8.94
N LEU A 437 -0.49 -10.09 9.39
CA LEU A 437 -1.10 -9.07 8.53
C LEU A 437 -0.04 -8.38 7.68
N SER A 438 -0.39 -8.10 6.42
CA SER A 438 0.40 -7.20 5.56
C SER A 438 0.36 -5.77 6.09
N GLY A 439 1.28 -4.90 5.64
CA GLY A 439 1.30 -3.48 6.02
C GLY A 439 -0.03 -2.78 5.75
N GLY A 440 -0.65 -3.02 4.59
CA GLY A 440 -1.97 -2.48 4.25
C GLY A 440 -3.11 -3.01 5.14
N GLU A 441 -3.06 -4.29 5.54
CA GLU A 441 -4.02 -4.85 6.50
C GLU A 441 -3.81 -4.24 7.90
N LYS A 442 -2.56 -4.10 8.38
CA LYS A 442 -2.26 -3.44 9.65
C LYS A 442 -2.75 -2.00 9.67
N MET A 443 -2.52 -1.26 8.58
CA MET A 443 -3.01 0.10 8.42
C MET A 443 -4.54 0.16 8.56
N ARG A 444 -5.27 -0.66 7.80
CA ARG A 444 -6.74 -0.70 7.87
C ARG A 444 -7.23 -1.06 9.27
N LEU A 445 -6.57 -2.02 9.94
CA LEU A 445 -6.92 -2.40 11.31
C LEU A 445 -6.65 -1.26 12.31
N ALA A 446 -5.51 -0.56 12.18
CA ALA A 446 -5.20 0.60 13.01
C ALA A 446 -6.31 1.66 12.93
N PHE A 447 -6.72 2.02 11.70
CA PHE A 447 -7.80 2.99 11.51
C PHE A 447 -9.17 2.47 11.99
N CYS A 448 -9.45 1.16 11.82
CA CYS A 448 -10.65 0.53 12.38
C CYS A 448 -10.68 0.66 13.91
N CYS A 449 -9.55 0.39 14.58
CA CYS A 449 -9.41 0.55 16.04
C CYS A 449 -9.67 2.00 16.48
N LEU A 450 -9.14 2.99 15.74
CA LEU A 450 -9.38 4.41 16.01
C LEU A 450 -10.86 4.79 15.86
N MET A 451 -11.55 4.22 14.87
CA MET A 451 -13.00 4.41 14.70
C MET A 451 -13.80 3.81 15.87
N ILE A 452 -13.37 2.67 16.39
CA ILE A 452 -14.02 1.99 17.50
C ILE A 452 -13.84 2.80 18.81
N SER A 453 -12.65 3.38 19.04
CA SER A 453 -12.36 4.15 20.26
C SER A 453 -13.14 5.48 20.35
N ASN A 454 -13.63 6.02 19.25
CA ASN A 454 -14.34 7.31 19.14
C ASN A 454 -13.56 8.56 19.60
N GLN A 455 -12.33 8.42 19.95
CA GLN A 455 -11.53 9.57 20.29
C GLN A 455 -10.82 10.06 19.03
N ALA A 456 -11.41 11.08 18.38
CA ALA A 456 -10.64 11.84 17.40
C ALA A 456 -9.50 12.53 18.15
N PRO A 457 -8.24 12.22 17.90
CA PRO A 457 -7.12 12.89 18.56
C PRO A 457 -7.14 14.38 18.18
N ASP A 458 -6.62 15.24 19.03
CA ASP A 458 -6.42 16.64 18.69
C ASP A 458 -5.25 16.83 17.74
N LEU A 459 -4.23 15.95 17.86
CA LEU A 459 -3.05 15.89 17.02
C LEU A 459 -2.86 14.47 16.48
N PHE A 460 -2.92 14.32 15.15
CA PHE A 460 -2.68 13.07 14.46
C PHE A 460 -1.29 13.09 13.82
N ILE A 461 -0.42 12.22 14.31
CA ILE A 461 0.97 12.13 13.86
C ILE A 461 1.11 10.91 12.98
N LEU A 462 1.57 11.12 11.75
CA LEU A 462 1.76 10.10 10.72
C LEU A 462 3.23 10.08 10.29
N ASP A 463 3.92 8.99 10.57
CA ASP A 463 5.34 8.82 10.24
C ASP A 463 5.48 7.80 9.10
N GLU A 464 5.72 8.30 7.88
CA GLU A 464 5.82 7.54 6.63
C GLU A 464 4.65 6.56 6.40
N PRO A 465 3.39 7.02 6.50
CA PRO A 465 2.22 6.13 6.52
C PRO A 465 1.93 5.46 5.18
N THR A 466 2.58 5.87 4.09
CA THR A 466 2.41 5.27 2.75
C THR A 466 3.45 4.21 2.43
N ASN A 467 4.48 4.05 3.27
CA ASN A 467 5.52 3.05 3.02
C ASN A 467 4.97 1.63 3.09
N ASN A 468 5.41 0.77 2.16
CA ASN A 468 5.00 -0.64 2.06
C ASN A 468 3.48 -0.86 1.84
N LEU A 469 2.73 0.18 1.49
CA LEU A 469 1.32 0.08 1.13
C LEU A 469 1.16 -0.06 -0.39
N ASP A 470 0.19 -0.87 -0.81
CA ASP A 470 -0.24 -0.89 -2.20
C ASP A 470 -1.07 0.36 -2.55
N ILE A 471 -1.22 0.61 -3.84
CA ILE A 471 -1.91 1.81 -4.36
C ILE A 471 -3.31 1.94 -3.77
N GLN A 472 -4.06 0.84 -3.67
CA GLN A 472 -5.41 0.82 -3.10
C GLN A 472 -5.40 1.23 -1.62
N SER A 473 -4.45 0.72 -0.83
CA SER A 473 -4.29 1.09 0.58
C SER A 473 -3.89 2.57 0.74
N ILE A 474 -3.04 3.08 -0.16
CA ILE A 474 -2.67 4.52 -0.18
C ILE A 474 -3.90 5.40 -0.47
N GLU A 475 -4.76 5.02 -1.41
CA GLU A 475 -6.01 5.75 -1.69
C GLU A 475 -6.96 5.75 -0.49
N ILE A 476 -7.08 4.62 0.18
CA ILE A 476 -7.90 4.49 1.40
C ILE A 476 -7.38 5.43 2.49
N ILE A 477 -6.09 5.35 2.86
CA ILE A 477 -5.53 6.21 3.91
C ILE A 477 -5.64 7.69 3.53
N THR A 478 -5.41 8.03 2.26
CA THR A 478 -5.54 9.41 1.77
C THR A 478 -6.94 9.95 1.98
N SER A 479 -7.96 9.17 1.59
CA SER A 479 -9.37 9.56 1.78
C SER A 479 -9.73 9.75 3.24
N MET A 480 -9.22 8.85 4.10
CA MET A 480 -9.45 8.87 5.54
C MET A 480 -8.80 10.08 6.21
N VAL A 481 -7.51 10.30 5.95
CA VAL A 481 -6.76 11.42 6.55
C VAL A 481 -7.26 12.77 6.02
N ARG A 482 -7.70 12.83 4.76
CA ARG A 482 -8.32 14.03 4.18
C ARG A 482 -9.62 14.41 4.87
N ALA A 483 -10.44 13.43 5.25
CA ALA A 483 -11.71 13.66 5.95
C ALA A 483 -11.52 14.13 7.40
N TYR A 484 -10.38 13.86 8.01
CA TYR A 484 -10.06 14.27 9.37
C TYR A 484 -9.87 15.80 9.45
N ARG A 485 -10.56 16.45 10.42
CA ARG A 485 -10.58 17.90 10.59
C ARG A 485 -9.67 18.44 11.70
N GLY A 486 -8.98 17.57 12.44
CA GLY A 486 -8.02 17.99 13.47
C GLY A 486 -6.64 18.33 12.91
N THR A 487 -5.68 18.50 13.80
CA THR A 487 -4.30 18.84 13.44
C THR A 487 -3.56 17.62 12.93
N ILE A 488 -2.84 17.77 11.84
CA ILE A 488 -2.01 16.71 11.26
C ILE A 488 -0.55 17.10 11.30
N LEU A 489 0.29 16.19 11.76
CA LEU A 489 1.74 16.29 11.68
C LEU A 489 2.23 15.09 10.86
N LEU A 490 2.70 15.35 9.65
CA LEU A 490 3.08 14.34 8.67
C LEU A 490 4.58 14.30 8.46
N ILE A 491 5.16 13.10 8.44
CA ILE A 491 6.44 12.81 7.79
C ILE A 491 6.10 11.94 6.59
N SER A 492 6.44 12.38 5.38
CA SER A 492 6.27 11.57 4.17
C SER A 492 7.17 12.06 3.05
N HIS A 493 7.57 11.13 2.20
CA HIS A 493 8.27 11.38 0.94
C HIS A 493 7.36 11.22 -0.29
N ASP A 494 6.09 10.85 -0.10
CA ASP A 494 5.09 10.72 -1.18
C ASP A 494 4.51 12.09 -1.56
N ALA A 495 4.96 12.64 -2.67
CA ALA A 495 4.52 13.95 -3.16
C ALA A 495 3.02 14.02 -3.49
N TYR A 496 2.42 12.91 -3.98
CA TYR A 496 0.99 12.84 -4.26
C TYR A 496 0.18 12.86 -2.96
N PHE A 497 0.60 12.08 -1.97
CA PHE A 497 -0.05 12.04 -0.66
C PHE A 497 -0.01 13.41 0.04
N ILE A 498 1.14 14.06 0.04
CA ILE A 498 1.33 15.41 0.60
C ILE A 498 0.39 16.42 -0.07
N ARG A 499 0.33 16.41 -1.41
CA ARG A 499 -0.52 17.32 -2.18
C ARG A 499 -2.01 17.06 -1.93
N GLU A 500 -2.45 15.80 -1.92
CA GLU A 500 -3.85 15.42 -1.72
C GLU A 500 -4.36 15.75 -0.31
N LEU A 501 -3.46 15.80 0.68
CA LEU A 501 -3.79 16.19 2.05
C LEU A 501 -3.90 17.72 2.26
N GLY A 502 -3.51 18.53 1.28
CA GLY A 502 -3.57 20.00 1.40
C GLY A 502 -2.68 20.52 2.53
N ILE A 503 -1.43 20.10 2.57
CA ILE A 503 -0.45 20.55 3.56
C ILE A 503 0.02 21.95 3.21
N HIS A 504 -0.04 22.86 4.17
CA HIS A 504 0.29 24.28 3.97
C HIS A 504 1.52 24.73 4.77
N GLN A 505 1.92 23.97 5.79
CA GLN A 505 3.02 24.32 6.69
C GLN A 505 4.13 23.27 6.61
N ILE A 506 5.40 23.70 6.57
CA ILE A 506 6.55 22.79 6.45
C ILE A 506 7.58 23.14 7.53
N ILE A 507 8.00 22.14 8.29
CA ILE A 507 9.19 22.20 9.14
C ILE A 507 10.31 21.44 8.45
N THR A 508 11.40 22.11 8.13
CA THR A 508 12.57 21.47 7.52
C THR A 508 13.64 21.22 8.56
N THR A 509 14.08 19.98 8.71
CA THR A 509 15.16 19.59 9.64
C THR A 509 16.56 19.70 9.04
N PHE A 510 16.67 20.10 7.78
CA PHE A 510 17.93 20.33 7.07
C PHE A 510 18.57 21.62 7.50
N ALA A 511 18.92 22.28 7.97
CA ALA A 511 19.56 23.59 8.16
C ALA A 511 18.89 24.50 9.20
N GLY A 512 17.95 23.99 9.97
CA GLY A 512 17.30 24.79 11.02
C GLY A 512 16.56 26.05 10.53
N ARG A 513 16.27 26.15 9.23
CA ARG A 513 15.48 27.27 8.70
C ARG A 513 14.04 26.83 8.46
N LEU A 514 13.11 27.46 9.17
CA LEU A 514 11.69 27.48 8.79
C LEU A 514 11.57 28.17 7.42
N LYS A 515 11.21 27.43 6.38
CA LYS A 515 10.60 28.03 5.20
C LYS A 515 9.09 27.96 5.42
N THR A 516 8.53 29.03 5.98
CA THR A 516 7.12 29.34 5.83
C THR A 516 6.95 29.84 4.40
N ASN A 517 6.46 29.01 3.50
CA ASN A 517 5.94 29.52 2.23
C ASN A 517 4.55 30.08 2.54
N LEU A 518 4.44 31.39 2.46
CA LEU A 518 3.19 32.15 2.29
C LEU A 518 2.56 31.84 0.94
#